data_c288782ca74981943ea708eea5cc05c0
#
_entry.id   c288782ca74981943ea708eea5cc05c0
#
_cell.length_a   1.000
_cell.length_b   1.000
_cell.length_c   1.000
_cell.angle_alpha   90.00
_cell.angle_beta   90.00
_cell.angle_gamma   90.00
#
_symmetry.space_group_name_H-M   'P 1'
#
loop_
_entity.id
_entity.type
_entity.pdbx_description
1 polymer ?
#
loop_
_entity_poly.entity_id
_entity_poly.type
_entity_poly.pdbx_seq_one_letter_code
_entity_poly.pdbx_strand_id
1 'polypeptide(L)'
;MKSEIKIANAPCSWGALEFELEGKSISYEQVLNEIAETGYAGTELGDWGFMPTNPQELNKEISSRKLDLLGAFVPVALSNELAHEEGLQKALDVADLMFNAGYKDAFIVLADDNGCVKERTENAGRITIEQGLSAEQMRTFANGAEKVAQSVKDKYGMRTVFHHHCAGHIETPAEIDALMNATDSELLGLCFDTGHYRFGGGKNPVDVLEKYWNRIWHVHFKDFSSQVAKKSAENNWDYFESVKNGVFCELGKGDVDFVAIKKFLNSKNYKGWIVVEQDVLPGMGDPKQCAQNNRTYLQSLGL
;
A
#
# COMPACT_ATOMS: atom_id res chain seq x y z
N MET A 1 -12.07 10.05 24.60
CA MET A 1 -11.47 11.04 23.68
C MET A 1 -11.61 10.47 22.27
N LYS A 2 -12.01 11.28 21.27
CA LYS A 2 -11.99 10.82 19.87
C LYS A 2 -10.53 10.53 19.50
N SER A 3 -10.30 9.45 18.75
CA SER A 3 -8.99 9.15 18.17
C SER A 3 -8.54 10.33 17.30
N GLU A 4 -7.26 10.70 17.41
CA GLU A 4 -6.67 11.70 16.50
C GLU A 4 -6.16 11.03 15.21
N ILE A 5 -6.29 9.69 15.10
CA ILE A 5 -5.98 8.93 13.90
C ILE A 5 -7.06 9.20 12.86
N LYS A 6 -6.65 9.61 11.68
CA LYS A 6 -7.52 9.82 10.54
C LYS A 6 -7.56 8.57 9.67
N ILE A 7 -8.71 8.30 9.04
CA ILE A 7 -8.91 7.11 8.22
C ILE A 7 -9.15 7.51 6.78
N ALA A 8 -8.39 6.91 5.88
CA ALA A 8 -8.49 7.05 4.44
C ALA A 8 -8.76 5.70 3.76
N ASN A 9 -9.02 5.72 2.47
CA ASN A 9 -9.15 4.54 1.64
C ASN A 9 -8.45 4.77 0.30
N ALA A 10 -8.00 3.71 -0.35
CA ALA A 10 -7.30 3.79 -1.62
C ALA A 10 -8.18 3.31 -2.79
N PRO A 11 -7.97 3.80 -4.02
CA PRO A 11 -8.76 3.40 -5.20
C PRO A 11 -8.73 1.91 -5.52
N CYS A 12 -7.70 1.18 -5.08
CA CYS A 12 -7.62 -0.28 -5.21
C CYS A 12 -8.82 -0.99 -4.56
N SER A 13 -9.42 -0.40 -3.53
CA SER A 13 -10.65 -0.93 -2.90
C SER A 13 -11.88 -0.88 -3.82
N TRP A 14 -11.78 -0.23 -4.97
CA TRP A 14 -12.80 -0.19 -6.04
C TRP A 14 -12.36 -0.92 -7.31
N GLY A 15 -11.29 -1.71 -7.24
CA GLY A 15 -10.75 -2.43 -8.38
C GLY A 15 -9.96 -1.55 -9.36
N ALA A 16 -9.63 -0.30 -8.97
CA ALA A 16 -8.68 0.52 -9.69
C ALA A 16 -7.26 0.09 -9.25
N LEU A 17 -6.75 -0.91 -9.93
CA LEU A 17 -5.48 -1.57 -9.64
C LEU A 17 -4.47 -1.32 -10.76
N GLU A 18 -3.19 -1.42 -10.44
CA GLU A 18 -2.05 -1.39 -11.36
C GLU A 18 -2.03 -2.52 -12.40
N PHE A 19 -2.95 -3.47 -12.28
CA PHE A 19 -3.07 -4.61 -13.18
C PHE A 19 -4.27 -4.41 -14.11
N GLU A 20 -4.08 -4.66 -15.42
CA GLU A 20 -5.18 -4.70 -16.38
C GLU A 20 -6.11 -5.89 -16.06
N LEU A 21 -7.26 -5.59 -15.48
CA LEU A 21 -8.30 -6.58 -15.21
C LEU A 21 -9.44 -6.44 -16.23
N GLU A 22 -9.93 -7.58 -16.70
CA GLU A 22 -11.13 -7.59 -17.55
C GLU A 22 -12.34 -7.08 -16.75
N GLY A 23 -12.95 -6.00 -17.20
CA GLY A 23 -14.16 -5.45 -16.57
C GLY A 23 -14.43 -4.00 -16.96
N LYS A 24 -15.53 -3.44 -16.45
CA LYS A 24 -15.78 -2.00 -16.58
C LYS A 24 -14.89 -1.24 -15.60
N SER A 25 -14.07 -0.34 -16.13
CA SER A 25 -13.34 0.61 -15.28
C SER A 25 -14.36 1.51 -14.57
N ILE A 26 -14.23 1.62 -13.26
CA ILE A 26 -14.95 2.61 -12.46
C ILE A 26 -14.29 3.97 -12.65
N SER A 27 -15.09 5.06 -12.72
CA SER A 27 -14.50 6.39 -12.86
C SER A 27 -13.96 6.91 -11.54
N TYR A 28 -12.91 7.72 -11.59
CA TYR A 28 -12.33 8.32 -10.39
C TYR A 28 -13.35 9.20 -9.62
N GLU A 29 -14.24 9.88 -10.33
CA GLU A 29 -15.28 10.70 -9.69
C GLU A 29 -16.21 9.84 -8.84
N GLN A 30 -16.60 8.66 -9.32
CA GLN A 30 -17.43 7.73 -8.56
C GLN A 30 -16.65 7.23 -7.34
N VAL A 31 -15.40 6.81 -7.51
CA VAL A 31 -14.56 6.35 -6.40
C VAL A 31 -14.42 7.42 -5.32
N LEU A 32 -14.08 8.65 -5.70
CA LEU A 32 -13.93 9.75 -4.74
C LEU A 32 -15.26 10.10 -4.04
N ASN A 33 -16.38 10.06 -4.75
CA ASN A 33 -17.71 10.27 -4.15
C ASN A 33 -17.99 9.18 -3.10
N GLU A 34 -17.77 7.92 -3.44
CA GLU A 34 -18.05 6.80 -2.56
C GLU A 34 -17.10 6.74 -1.35
N ILE A 35 -15.82 7.11 -1.51
CA ILE A 35 -14.87 7.31 -0.39
C ILE A 35 -15.43 8.35 0.61
N ALA A 36 -15.85 9.51 0.11
CA ALA A 36 -16.41 10.57 0.96
C ALA A 36 -17.74 10.16 1.63
N GLU A 37 -18.65 9.54 0.87
CA GLU A 37 -19.96 9.10 1.34
C GLU A 37 -19.88 8.00 2.41
N THR A 38 -18.87 7.14 2.34
CA THR A 38 -18.64 6.07 3.31
C THR A 38 -17.88 6.53 4.57
N GLY A 39 -17.54 7.85 4.64
CA GLY A 39 -17.03 8.49 5.84
C GLY A 39 -15.52 8.38 6.04
N TYR A 40 -14.77 8.19 4.95
CA TYR A 40 -13.32 8.37 4.95
C TYR A 40 -12.96 9.85 4.79
N ALA A 41 -11.81 10.24 5.32
CA ALA A 41 -11.35 11.63 5.34
C ALA A 41 -10.21 11.90 4.33
N GLY A 42 -9.76 10.89 3.61
CA GLY A 42 -8.67 11.01 2.64
C GLY A 42 -8.60 9.83 1.69
N THR A 43 -7.73 9.96 0.71
CA THR A 43 -7.47 8.94 -0.31
C THR A 43 -6.00 8.93 -0.69
N GLU A 44 -5.57 7.90 -1.42
CA GLU A 44 -4.37 7.90 -2.24
C GLU A 44 -4.72 8.17 -3.70
N LEU A 45 -3.71 8.54 -4.51
CA LEU A 45 -3.91 8.93 -5.91
C LEU A 45 -4.38 7.74 -6.78
N GLY A 46 -3.97 6.52 -6.42
CA GLY A 46 -4.04 5.37 -7.31
C GLY A 46 -2.99 5.45 -8.41
N ASP A 47 -3.15 4.68 -9.46
CA ASP A 47 -2.23 4.64 -10.58
C ASP A 47 -2.17 5.97 -11.34
N TRP A 48 -1.02 6.24 -11.95
CA TRP A 48 -0.84 7.42 -12.78
C TRP A 48 -1.88 7.49 -13.91
N GLY A 49 -2.65 8.58 -13.92
CA GLY A 49 -3.71 8.80 -14.93
C GLY A 49 -5.09 8.29 -14.53
N PHE A 50 -5.24 7.59 -13.40
CA PHE A 50 -6.57 7.27 -12.86
C PHE A 50 -7.32 8.53 -12.44
N MET A 51 -6.68 9.42 -11.70
CA MET A 51 -7.18 10.75 -11.38
C MET A 51 -6.56 11.81 -12.33
N PRO A 52 -7.09 13.06 -12.36
CA PRO A 52 -6.53 14.11 -13.18
C PRO A 52 -5.03 14.34 -12.92
N THR A 53 -4.25 14.45 -13.99
CA THR A 53 -2.81 14.76 -13.94
C THR A 53 -2.50 16.26 -14.03
N ASN A 54 -3.53 17.10 -14.05
CA ASN A 54 -3.41 18.53 -13.87
C ASN A 54 -3.55 18.88 -12.38
N PRO A 55 -2.59 19.61 -11.76
CA PRO A 55 -2.61 19.90 -10.32
C PRO A 55 -3.86 20.65 -9.84
N GLN A 56 -4.35 21.60 -10.62
CA GLN A 56 -5.52 22.42 -10.26
C GLN A 56 -6.81 21.58 -10.30
N GLU A 57 -6.94 20.71 -11.30
CA GLU A 57 -8.07 19.80 -11.43
C GLU A 57 -8.03 18.77 -10.31
N LEU A 58 -6.88 18.16 -10.04
CA LEU A 58 -6.71 17.21 -8.94
C LEU A 58 -7.10 17.83 -7.60
N ASN A 59 -6.57 19.02 -7.30
CA ASN A 59 -6.92 19.73 -6.06
C ASN A 59 -8.42 19.98 -5.97
N LYS A 60 -9.06 20.45 -7.05
CA LYS A 60 -10.50 20.69 -7.11
C LYS A 60 -11.30 19.40 -6.82
N GLU A 61 -10.93 18.30 -7.45
CA GLU A 61 -11.65 17.02 -7.30
C GLU A 61 -11.53 16.47 -5.86
N ILE A 62 -10.37 16.54 -5.25
CA ILE A 62 -10.14 16.08 -3.88
C ILE A 62 -10.80 17.02 -2.87
N SER A 63 -10.51 18.34 -2.94
CA SER A 63 -10.96 19.31 -1.95
C SER A 63 -12.47 19.57 -1.96
N SER A 64 -13.14 19.49 -3.13
CA SER A 64 -14.60 19.62 -3.23
C SER A 64 -15.36 18.55 -2.44
N ARG A 65 -14.73 17.39 -2.23
CA ARG A 65 -15.26 16.29 -1.43
C ARG A 65 -14.77 16.30 0.02
N LYS A 66 -13.97 17.31 0.40
CA LYS A 66 -13.36 17.44 1.74
C LYS A 66 -12.45 16.26 2.08
N LEU A 67 -11.79 15.69 1.07
CA LEU A 67 -10.80 14.65 1.24
C LEU A 67 -9.39 15.26 1.31
N ASP A 68 -8.48 14.55 1.97
CA ASP A 68 -7.02 14.77 1.88
C ASP A 68 -6.41 13.77 0.90
N LEU A 69 -5.30 14.15 0.25
CA LEU A 69 -4.48 13.23 -0.57
C LEU A 69 -3.21 12.90 0.19
N LEU A 70 -2.99 11.61 0.43
CA LEU A 70 -1.98 11.12 1.38
C LEU A 70 -0.74 10.55 0.75
N GLY A 71 -0.86 10.03 -0.46
CA GLY A 71 0.22 9.37 -1.15
C GLY A 71 -0.18 8.94 -2.55
N ALA A 72 0.80 8.43 -3.25
CA ALA A 72 0.61 7.83 -4.56
C ALA A 72 1.51 6.62 -4.72
N PHE A 73 0.94 5.52 -5.16
CA PHE A 73 1.65 4.30 -5.51
C PHE A 73 2.53 4.53 -6.74
N VAL A 74 3.80 4.14 -6.65
CA VAL A 74 4.78 4.26 -7.73
C VAL A 74 5.55 2.95 -7.85
N PRO A 75 5.18 2.06 -8.81
CA PRO A 75 5.90 0.82 -9.05
C PRO A 75 7.19 1.08 -9.84
N VAL A 76 8.28 0.46 -9.41
CA VAL A 76 9.58 0.51 -10.09
C VAL A 76 10.24 -0.86 -10.02
N ALA A 77 10.73 -1.38 -11.14
CA ALA A 77 11.50 -2.62 -11.18
C ALA A 77 12.89 -2.42 -10.54
N LEU A 78 12.93 -2.30 -9.21
CA LEU A 78 14.11 -1.89 -8.43
C LEU A 78 15.25 -2.91 -8.47
N SER A 79 14.96 -4.19 -8.75
CA SER A 79 15.97 -5.21 -8.96
C SER A 79 16.75 -5.06 -10.29
N ASN A 80 16.25 -4.22 -11.21
CA ASN A 80 16.86 -3.94 -12.52
C ASN A 80 17.41 -2.51 -12.56
N GLU A 81 18.73 -2.36 -12.49
CA GLU A 81 19.40 -1.06 -12.50
C GLU A 81 19.02 -0.20 -13.72
N LEU A 82 18.77 -0.84 -14.88
CA LEU A 82 18.39 -0.12 -16.12
C LEU A 82 17.01 0.53 -16.02
N ALA A 83 16.15 0.08 -15.12
CA ALA A 83 14.83 0.64 -14.90
C ALA A 83 14.84 1.81 -13.90
N HIS A 84 15.94 2.05 -13.18
CA HIS A 84 15.99 3.05 -12.10
C HIS A 84 15.75 4.47 -12.61
N GLU A 85 16.27 4.84 -13.79
CA GLU A 85 16.13 6.20 -14.32
C GLU A 85 14.67 6.49 -14.73
N GLU A 86 14.02 5.54 -15.40
CA GLU A 86 12.61 5.65 -15.76
C GLU A 86 11.72 5.68 -14.51
N GLY A 87 11.99 4.80 -13.54
CA GLY A 87 11.27 4.76 -12.27
C GLY A 87 11.43 6.04 -11.46
N LEU A 88 12.64 6.62 -11.43
CA LEU A 88 12.91 7.92 -10.83
C LEU A 88 12.07 9.03 -11.49
N GLN A 89 12.02 9.06 -12.82
CA GLN A 89 11.24 10.07 -13.53
C GLN A 89 9.74 9.95 -13.20
N LYS A 90 9.20 8.73 -13.20
CA LYS A 90 7.80 8.47 -12.76
C LYS A 90 7.53 9.02 -11.35
N ALA A 91 8.42 8.72 -10.40
CA ALA A 91 8.27 9.21 -9.03
C ALA A 91 8.32 10.75 -8.94
N LEU A 92 9.19 11.38 -9.72
CA LEU A 92 9.29 12.85 -9.79
C LEU A 92 8.06 13.48 -10.43
N ASP A 93 7.49 12.90 -11.47
CA ASP A 93 6.27 13.39 -12.11
C ASP A 93 5.06 13.31 -11.15
N VAL A 94 4.94 12.22 -10.41
CA VAL A 94 3.92 12.04 -9.37
C VAL A 94 4.12 13.03 -8.22
N ALA A 95 5.35 13.21 -7.75
CA ALA A 95 5.68 14.18 -6.70
C ALA A 95 5.37 15.62 -7.16
N ASP A 96 5.70 15.97 -8.41
CA ASP A 96 5.39 17.27 -8.99
C ASP A 96 3.89 17.56 -9.00
N LEU A 97 3.10 16.57 -9.44
CA LEU A 97 1.64 16.66 -9.45
C LEU A 97 1.10 16.92 -8.05
N MET A 98 1.45 16.08 -7.06
CA MET A 98 0.94 16.21 -5.69
C MET A 98 1.40 17.51 -5.03
N PHE A 99 2.67 17.88 -5.20
CA PHE A 99 3.23 19.10 -4.64
C PHE A 99 2.53 20.36 -5.19
N ASN A 100 2.36 20.46 -6.51
CA ASN A 100 1.70 21.59 -7.17
C ASN A 100 0.18 21.60 -6.95
N ALA A 101 -0.44 20.45 -6.68
CA ALA A 101 -1.82 20.37 -6.21
C ALA A 101 -1.99 20.80 -4.73
N GLY A 102 -0.90 21.03 -3.99
CA GLY A 102 -0.92 21.53 -2.61
C GLY A 102 -0.76 20.44 -1.53
N TYR A 103 -0.58 19.17 -1.92
CA TYR A 103 -0.45 18.02 -1.00
C TYR A 103 1.02 17.71 -0.69
N LYS A 104 1.71 18.66 -0.07
CA LYS A 104 3.17 18.61 0.16
C LYS A 104 3.59 17.58 1.22
N ASP A 105 2.67 17.17 2.08
CA ASP A 105 2.92 16.16 3.12
C ASP A 105 2.58 14.73 2.65
N ALA A 106 2.07 14.58 1.42
CA ALA A 106 1.78 13.28 0.83
C ALA A 106 3.07 12.49 0.56
N PHE A 107 2.96 11.16 0.57
CA PHE A 107 4.09 10.26 0.35
C PHE A 107 4.18 9.82 -1.11
N ILE A 108 5.40 9.63 -1.61
CA ILE A 108 5.62 8.65 -2.66
C ILE A 108 5.60 7.27 -2.01
N VAL A 109 4.60 6.46 -2.35
CA VAL A 109 4.47 5.08 -1.91
C VAL A 109 5.16 4.20 -2.95
N LEU A 110 6.49 4.12 -2.82
CA LEU A 110 7.34 3.36 -3.71
C LEU A 110 7.14 1.87 -3.48
N ALA A 111 6.96 1.11 -4.54
CA ALA A 111 6.88 -0.33 -4.51
C ALA A 111 7.78 -0.97 -5.58
N ASP A 112 7.97 -2.28 -5.49
CA ASP A 112 8.53 -3.05 -6.59
C ASP A 112 7.54 -3.14 -7.75
N ASP A 113 7.98 -3.63 -8.89
CA ASP A 113 7.12 -3.93 -10.04
C ASP A 113 6.36 -5.25 -9.78
N ASN A 114 5.41 -5.18 -8.86
CA ASN A 114 4.68 -6.33 -8.33
C ASN A 114 3.87 -7.00 -9.45
N GLY A 115 3.83 -8.34 -9.43
CA GLY A 115 3.12 -9.12 -10.46
C GLY A 115 3.89 -9.34 -11.76
N CYS A 116 5.01 -8.63 -12.00
CA CYS A 116 5.81 -8.76 -13.23
C CYS A 116 6.86 -9.89 -13.15
N VAL A 117 7.26 -10.29 -11.94
CA VAL A 117 8.18 -11.43 -11.75
C VAL A 117 7.38 -12.71 -11.61
N LYS A 118 7.33 -13.50 -12.68
CA LYS A 118 6.52 -14.73 -12.78
C LYS A 118 6.69 -15.66 -11.57
N GLU A 119 7.93 -15.95 -11.17
CA GLU A 119 8.21 -16.84 -10.05
C GLU A 119 7.62 -16.31 -8.73
N ARG A 120 7.69 -15.00 -8.47
CA ARG A 120 7.14 -14.35 -7.29
C ARG A 120 5.62 -14.38 -7.31
N THR A 121 5.03 -14.12 -8.48
CA THR A 121 3.57 -14.13 -8.68
C THR A 121 2.98 -15.52 -8.48
N GLU A 122 3.60 -16.54 -9.07
CA GLU A 122 3.14 -17.95 -8.96
C GLU A 122 3.30 -18.52 -7.54
N ASN A 123 4.23 -17.98 -6.74
CA ASN A 123 4.53 -18.48 -5.40
C ASN A 123 4.16 -17.49 -4.28
N ALA A 124 3.38 -16.46 -4.55
CA ALA A 124 2.98 -15.48 -3.54
C ALA A 124 2.39 -16.17 -2.29
N GLY A 125 2.82 -15.75 -1.11
CA GLY A 125 2.47 -16.36 0.17
C GLY A 125 3.27 -17.64 0.50
N ARG A 126 4.17 -18.09 -0.40
CA ARG A 126 4.94 -19.34 -0.26
C ARG A 126 6.41 -19.17 -0.63
N ILE A 127 6.89 -17.94 -0.64
CA ILE A 127 8.25 -17.60 -1.07
C ILE A 127 9.29 -18.27 -0.16
N THR A 128 10.28 -18.91 -0.78
CA THR A 128 11.43 -19.50 -0.10
C THR A 128 12.65 -18.59 -0.16
N ILE A 129 13.67 -18.87 0.64
CA ILE A 129 14.91 -18.08 0.68
C ILE A 129 15.62 -18.08 -0.67
N GLU A 130 15.56 -19.20 -1.40
CA GLU A 130 16.21 -19.36 -2.71
C GLU A 130 15.58 -18.49 -3.81
N GLN A 131 14.33 -18.08 -3.61
CA GLN A 131 13.60 -17.19 -4.51
C GLN A 131 13.79 -15.71 -4.18
N GLY A 132 14.48 -15.41 -3.09
CA GLY A 132 14.82 -14.05 -2.67
C GLY A 132 15.96 -13.43 -3.50
N LEU A 133 16.14 -12.12 -3.35
CA LEU A 133 17.26 -11.41 -3.95
C LEU A 133 18.60 -11.85 -3.33
N SER A 134 19.61 -12.05 -4.15
CA SER A 134 21.00 -12.17 -3.69
C SER A 134 21.46 -10.86 -3.00
N ALA A 135 22.54 -10.93 -2.25
CA ALA A 135 23.09 -9.74 -1.59
C ALA A 135 23.47 -8.61 -2.58
N GLU A 136 23.86 -8.95 -3.80
CA GLU A 136 24.16 -7.99 -4.85
C GLU A 136 22.89 -7.36 -5.43
N GLN A 137 21.89 -8.18 -5.73
CA GLN A 137 20.59 -7.70 -6.19
C GLN A 137 19.88 -6.85 -5.12
N MET A 138 19.97 -7.21 -3.84
CA MET A 138 19.44 -6.38 -2.74
C MET A 138 20.13 -5.01 -2.67
N ARG A 139 21.44 -4.93 -2.91
CA ARG A 139 22.13 -3.64 -2.99
C ARG A 139 21.63 -2.80 -4.15
N THR A 140 21.47 -3.41 -5.34
CA THR A 140 20.89 -2.73 -6.53
C THR A 140 19.48 -2.20 -6.20
N PHE A 141 18.66 -3.04 -5.62
CA PHE A 141 17.30 -2.70 -5.20
C PHE A 141 17.27 -1.51 -4.22
N ALA A 142 18.06 -1.60 -3.14
CA ALA A 142 18.17 -0.55 -2.12
C ALA A 142 18.68 0.77 -2.71
N ASN A 143 19.71 0.72 -3.55
CA ASN A 143 20.26 1.91 -4.23
C ASN A 143 19.20 2.59 -5.12
N GLY A 144 18.39 1.81 -5.85
CA GLY A 144 17.27 2.34 -6.65
C GLY A 144 16.22 3.03 -5.79
N ALA A 145 15.82 2.41 -4.69
CA ALA A 145 14.85 2.98 -3.75
C ALA A 145 15.37 4.26 -3.09
N GLU A 146 16.62 4.30 -2.65
CA GLU A 146 17.24 5.49 -2.07
C GLU A 146 17.44 6.61 -3.09
N LYS A 147 17.77 6.29 -4.36
CA LYS A 147 17.88 7.29 -5.44
C LYS A 147 16.55 8.00 -5.65
N VAL A 148 15.44 7.28 -5.66
CA VAL A 148 14.09 7.86 -5.73
C VAL A 148 13.82 8.73 -4.50
N ALA A 149 14.01 8.19 -3.31
CA ALA A 149 13.72 8.89 -2.05
C ALA A 149 14.53 10.18 -1.91
N GLN A 150 15.84 10.14 -2.22
CA GLN A 150 16.71 11.33 -2.16
C GLN A 150 16.25 12.38 -3.16
N SER A 151 15.97 12.00 -4.41
CA SER A 151 15.60 12.96 -5.46
C SER A 151 14.26 13.63 -5.17
N VAL A 152 13.27 12.87 -4.66
CA VAL A 152 11.98 13.41 -4.23
C VAL A 152 12.15 14.39 -3.06
N LYS A 153 12.97 14.02 -2.07
CA LYS A 153 13.28 14.87 -0.91
C LYS A 153 13.98 16.15 -1.31
N ASP A 154 15.00 16.05 -2.16
CA ASP A 154 15.80 17.22 -2.58
C ASP A 154 14.99 18.21 -3.42
N LYS A 155 14.12 17.72 -4.30
CA LYS A 155 13.36 18.56 -5.22
C LYS A 155 12.09 19.15 -4.60
N TYR A 156 11.40 18.38 -3.76
CA TYR A 156 10.07 18.75 -3.25
C TYR A 156 9.97 18.79 -1.73
N GLY A 157 10.96 18.30 -1.00
CA GLY A 157 10.89 18.13 0.45
C GLY A 157 9.90 17.05 0.91
N MET A 158 9.36 16.26 -0.05
CA MET A 158 8.41 15.19 0.23
C MET A 158 9.14 13.93 0.68
N ARG A 159 8.42 13.04 1.35
CA ARG A 159 8.94 11.78 1.88
C ARG A 159 8.56 10.61 0.99
N THR A 160 9.42 9.60 0.94
CA THR A 160 9.17 8.34 0.27
C THR A 160 9.08 7.22 1.30
N VAL A 161 8.06 6.38 1.17
CA VAL A 161 7.92 5.13 1.92
C VAL A 161 7.97 3.96 0.96
N PHE A 162 8.56 2.85 1.39
CA PHE A 162 8.53 1.62 0.62
C PHE A 162 7.34 0.77 1.06
N HIS A 163 6.50 0.40 0.10
CA HIS A 163 5.38 -0.52 0.30
C HIS A 163 5.82 -1.95 -0.03
N HIS A 164 5.96 -2.79 1.00
CA HIS A 164 6.19 -4.22 0.79
C HIS A 164 4.89 -4.88 0.29
N HIS A 165 5.02 -5.79 -0.65
CA HIS A 165 3.86 -6.33 -1.34
C HIS A 165 4.10 -7.77 -1.76
N CYS A 166 3.07 -8.64 -1.67
CA CYS A 166 3.15 -9.99 -2.22
C CYS A 166 3.23 -9.93 -3.76
N ALA A 167 3.85 -10.94 -4.36
CA ALA A 167 4.20 -11.00 -5.78
C ALA A 167 5.29 -10.02 -6.24
N GLY A 168 5.98 -9.34 -5.31
CA GLY A 168 7.22 -8.57 -5.53
C GLY A 168 8.40 -9.20 -4.79
N HIS A 169 9.58 -8.58 -4.88
CA HIS A 169 10.79 -9.11 -4.23
C HIS A 169 10.86 -8.83 -2.72
N ILE A 170 10.06 -7.92 -2.20
CA ILE A 170 10.01 -7.61 -0.77
C ILE A 170 8.64 -8.02 -0.23
N GLU A 171 8.45 -9.32 -0.03
CA GLU A 171 7.20 -9.93 0.42
C GLU A 171 7.31 -10.46 1.85
N THR A 172 8.37 -11.24 2.13
CA THR A 172 8.53 -11.94 3.40
C THR A 172 9.07 -11.04 4.50
N PRO A 173 8.85 -11.38 5.79
CA PRO A 173 9.45 -10.64 6.90
C PRO A 173 10.98 -10.50 6.81
N ALA A 174 11.66 -11.54 6.30
CA ALA A 174 13.11 -11.53 6.13
C ALA A 174 13.57 -10.55 5.02
N GLU A 175 12.79 -10.43 3.94
CA GLU A 175 13.05 -9.49 2.85
C GLU A 175 12.79 -8.04 3.30
N ILE A 176 11.71 -7.82 4.08
CA ILE A 176 11.46 -6.51 4.70
C ILE A 176 12.66 -6.13 5.59
N ASP A 177 13.12 -7.06 6.42
CA ASP A 177 14.29 -6.85 7.27
C ASP A 177 15.55 -6.53 6.46
N ALA A 178 15.78 -7.26 5.36
CA ALA A 178 16.93 -7.04 4.49
C ALA A 178 16.91 -5.65 3.85
N LEU A 179 15.76 -5.20 3.33
CA LEU A 179 15.62 -3.86 2.75
C LEU A 179 15.81 -2.76 3.81
N MET A 180 15.16 -2.91 4.97
CA MET A 180 15.29 -1.93 6.05
C MET A 180 16.73 -1.82 6.57
N ASN A 181 17.49 -2.90 6.57
CA ASN A 181 18.90 -2.88 6.96
C ASN A 181 19.83 -2.34 5.86
N ALA A 182 19.40 -2.41 4.58
CA ALA A 182 20.18 -1.96 3.44
C ALA A 182 19.97 -0.49 3.08
N THR A 183 18.99 0.20 3.72
CA THR A 183 18.60 1.57 3.39
C THR A 183 18.69 2.51 4.58
N ASP A 184 18.97 3.80 4.30
CA ASP A 184 19.04 4.85 5.32
C ASP A 184 17.65 5.11 5.95
N SER A 185 17.61 5.05 7.27
CA SER A 185 16.41 5.24 8.09
C SER A 185 15.83 6.66 8.06
N GLU A 186 16.62 7.66 7.71
CA GLU A 186 16.20 9.06 7.60
C GLU A 186 15.75 9.42 6.18
N LEU A 187 15.91 8.49 5.24
CA LEU A 187 15.63 8.72 3.83
C LEU A 187 14.41 7.92 3.35
N LEU A 188 14.38 6.63 3.63
CA LEU A 188 13.31 5.73 3.18
C LEU A 188 12.52 5.20 4.38
N GLY A 189 11.23 5.55 4.47
CA GLY A 189 10.31 4.98 5.45
C GLY A 189 9.72 3.64 4.97
N LEU A 190 8.95 3.01 5.85
CA LEU A 190 8.15 1.82 5.54
C LEU A 190 6.67 2.22 5.49
N CYS A 191 6.00 1.92 4.39
CA CYS A 191 4.56 1.77 4.34
C CYS A 191 4.23 0.35 4.79
N PHE A 192 3.73 0.21 6.00
CA PHE A 192 3.45 -1.10 6.57
C PHE A 192 2.03 -1.53 6.27
N ASP A 193 1.87 -2.56 5.44
CA ASP A 193 0.59 -3.19 5.12
C ASP A 193 0.39 -4.46 5.94
N THR A 194 -0.72 -4.52 6.67
CA THR A 194 -1.01 -5.63 7.59
C THR A 194 -1.40 -6.92 6.87
N GLY A 195 -2.08 -6.85 5.74
CA GLY A 195 -2.53 -7.99 4.96
C GLY A 195 -1.40 -8.63 4.16
N HIS A 196 -0.63 -7.81 3.43
CA HIS A 196 0.54 -8.30 2.70
C HIS A 196 1.57 -8.91 3.65
N TYR A 197 1.81 -8.29 4.81
CA TYR A 197 2.68 -8.88 5.82
C TYR A 197 2.22 -10.27 6.26
N ARG A 198 0.91 -10.42 6.51
CA ARG A 198 0.34 -11.72 6.93
C ARG A 198 0.40 -12.75 5.81
N PHE A 199 0.07 -12.38 4.58
CA PHE A 199 0.12 -13.29 3.45
C PHE A 199 1.56 -13.68 3.10
N GLY A 200 2.52 -12.75 3.17
CA GLY A 200 3.96 -13.00 2.98
C GLY A 200 4.62 -13.82 4.11
N GLY A 201 3.84 -14.41 5.02
CA GLY A 201 4.32 -15.34 6.05
C GLY A 201 4.59 -14.70 7.42
N GLY A 202 4.31 -13.40 7.57
CA GLY A 202 4.40 -12.72 8.85
C GLY A 202 3.36 -13.22 9.85
N LYS A 203 3.73 -13.28 11.15
CA LYS A 203 2.84 -13.82 12.18
C LYS A 203 2.02 -12.74 12.88
N ASN A 204 2.70 -11.83 13.56
CA ASN A 204 2.06 -10.79 14.36
C ASN A 204 2.47 -9.40 13.84
N PRO A 205 1.55 -8.62 13.25
CA PRO A 205 1.85 -7.27 12.77
C PRO A 205 2.44 -6.33 13.83
N VAL A 206 2.09 -6.51 15.10
CA VAL A 206 2.61 -5.67 16.19
C VAL A 206 4.12 -5.81 16.34
N ASP A 207 4.69 -6.99 16.07
CA ASP A 207 6.14 -7.20 16.18
C ASP A 207 6.93 -6.32 15.19
N VAL A 208 6.40 -6.13 13.98
CA VAL A 208 6.99 -5.22 12.97
C VAL A 208 6.78 -3.77 13.37
N LEU A 209 5.59 -3.43 13.86
CA LEU A 209 5.31 -2.08 14.38
C LEU A 209 6.28 -1.71 15.51
N GLU A 210 6.58 -2.63 16.44
CA GLU A 210 7.56 -2.40 17.50
C GLU A 210 8.98 -2.25 16.95
N LYS A 211 9.38 -3.16 16.06
CA LYS A 211 10.73 -3.22 15.50
C LYS A 211 11.09 -1.99 14.69
N TYR A 212 10.16 -1.55 13.85
CA TYR A 212 10.39 -0.48 12.86
C TYR A 212 9.62 0.80 13.15
N TRP A 213 9.16 1.02 14.38
CA TRP A 213 8.31 2.17 14.74
C TRP A 213 8.82 3.50 14.20
N ASN A 214 10.10 3.77 14.33
CA ASN A 214 10.71 5.03 13.89
C ASN A 214 10.81 5.15 12.36
N ARG A 215 10.61 4.06 11.63
CA ARG A 215 10.63 3.99 10.16
C ARG A 215 9.26 3.78 9.53
N ILE A 216 8.24 3.43 10.31
CA ILE A 216 6.87 3.30 9.82
C ILE A 216 6.26 4.69 9.75
N TRP A 217 6.24 5.25 8.54
CA TRP A 217 5.70 6.59 8.32
C TRP A 217 4.31 6.57 7.71
N HIS A 218 3.91 5.43 7.13
CA HIS A 218 2.61 5.20 6.52
C HIS A 218 2.08 3.81 6.87
N VAL A 219 0.75 3.67 6.97
CA VAL A 219 0.15 2.41 7.43
C VAL A 219 -1.05 2.08 6.56
N HIS A 220 -1.04 0.88 5.99
CA HIS A 220 -2.17 0.28 5.31
C HIS A 220 -2.82 -0.80 6.19
N PHE A 221 -4.13 -0.69 6.38
CA PHE A 221 -4.93 -1.72 7.01
C PHE A 221 -5.62 -2.56 5.94
N LYS A 222 -5.16 -3.78 5.81
CA LYS A 222 -5.69 -4.82 4.93
C LYS A 222 -5.87 -6.07 5.77
N ASP A 223 -7.03 -6.71 5.75
CA ASP A 223 -7.26 -7.94 6.49
C ASP A 223 -6.92 -9.16 5.64
N PHE A 224 -6.64 -10.26 6.29
CA PHE A 224 -6.08 -11.46 5.68
C PHE A 224 -6.78 -12.70 6.20
N SER A 225 -7.16 -13.61 5.30
CA SER A 225 -7.75 -14.90 5.62
C SER A 225 -6.73 -16.04 5.54
N SER A 226 -6.31 -16.55 6.69
CA SER A 226 -5.42 -17.71 6.76
C SER A 226 -6.06 -18.98 6.16
N GLN A 227 -7.40 -19.09 6.22
CA GLN A 227 -8.13 -20.19 5.60
C GLN A 227 -8.00 -20.17 4.08
N VAL A 228 -8.13 -18.99 3.46
CA VAL A 228 -7.97 -18.83 2.01
C VAL A 228 -6.51 -19.02 1.61
N ALA A 229 -5.56 -18.47 2.37
CA ALA A 229 -4.14 -18.66 2.13
C ALA A 229 -3.73 -20.14 2.17
N LYS A 230 -4.29 -20.91 3.10
CA LYS A 230 -4.09 -22.36 3.14
C LYS A 230 -4.60 -23.04 1.87
N LYS A 231 -5.81 -22.69 1.42
CA LYS A 231 -6.36 -23.21 0.15
C LYS A 231 -5.51 -22.80 -1.06
N SER A 232 -5.01 -21.56 -1.07
CA SER A 232 -4.08 -21.07 -2.08
C SER A 232 -2.84 -21.96 -2.17
N ALA A 233 -2.24 -22.29 -1.03
CA ALA A 233 -1.08 -23.17 -0.98
C ALA A 233 -1.41 -24.61 -1.43
N GLU A 234 -2.54 -25.16 -1.00
CA GLU A 234 -2.97 -26.53 -1.37
C GLU A 234 -3.29 -26.67 -2.86
N ASN A 235 -3.77 -25.60 -3.50
CA ASN A 235 -4.16 -25.61 -4.91
C ASN A 235 -3.13 -24.95 -5.85
N ASN A 236 -2.00 -24.48 -5.32
CA ASN A 236 -0.97 -23.74 -6.06
C ASN A 236 -1.54 -22.52 -6.80
N TRP A 237 -2.46 -21.79 -6.17
CA TRP A 237 -2.95 -20.56 -6.75
C TRP A 237 -1.82 -19.52 -6.81
N ASP A 238 -1.80 -18.76 -7.88
CA ASP A 238 -0.94 -17.58 -7.97
C ASP A 238 -1.51 -16.42 -7.12
N TYR A 239 -0.83 -15.27 -7.16
CA TYR A 239 -1.26 -14.07 -6.44
C TYR A 239 -2.69 -13.65 -6.82
N PHE A 240 -2.96 -13.53 -8.11
CA PHE A 240 -4.24 -13.03 -8.61
C PHE A 240 -5.41 -13.97 -8.28
N GLU A 241 -5.21 -15.27 -8.43
CA GLU A 241 -6.22 -16.25 -8.06
C GLU A 241 -6.45 -16.27 -6.55
N SER A 242 -5.40 -16.06 -5.74
CA SER A 242 -5.53 -15.94 -4.28
C SER A 242 -6.33 -14.72 -3.87
N VAL A 243 -6.08 -13.56 -4.50
CA VAL A 243 -6.85 -12.32 -4.27
C VAL A 243 -8.30 -12.50 -4.69
N LYS A 244 -8.55 -13.05 -5.87
CA LYS A 244 -9.89 -13.32 -6.40
C LYS A 244 -10.71 -14.25 -5.51
N ASN A 245 -10.05 -15.16 -4.79
CA ASN A 245 -10.69 -16.05 -3.82
C ASN A 245 -10.77 -15.45 -2.41
N GLY A 246 -10.39 -14.19 -2.22
CA GLY A 246 -10.59 -13.44 -0.98
C GLY A 246 -9.52 -13.68 0.07
N VAL A 247 -8.26 -13.88 -0.32
CA VAL A 247 -7.13 -13.92 0.62
C VAL A 247 -7.03 -12.62 1.41
N PHE A 248 -7.37 -11.49 0.77
CA PHE A 248 -7.67 -10.22 1.42
C PHE A 248 -9.18 -10.07 1.54
N CYS A 249 -9.66 -9.71 2.71
CA CYS A 249 -11.08 -9.66 3.03
C CYS A 249 -11.44 -8.37 3.78
N GLU A 250 -12.73 -8.16 4.01
CA GLU A 250 -13.20 -7.02 4.80
C GLU A 250 -12.58 -7.04 6.20
N LEU A 251 -12.25 -5.86 6.72
CA LEU A 251 -11.66 -5.70 8.05
C LEU A 251 -12.54 -6.34 9.13
N GLY A 252 -11.91 -7.14 9.98
CA GLY A 252 -12.56 -7.89 11.05
C GLY A 252 -13.19 -9.21 10.62
N LYS A 253 -13.07 -9.60 9.34
CA LYS A 253 -13.49 -10.92 8.84
C LYS A 253 -12.33 -11.88 8.65
N GLY A 254 -11.09 -11.38 8.75
CA GLY A 254 -9.86 -12.17 8.65
C GLY A 254 -9.19 -12.40 10.01
N ASP A 255 -7.88 -12.58 9.95
CA ASP A 255 -7.06 -13.01 11.08
C ASP A 255 -6.08 -11.93 11.57
N VAL A 256 -6.20 -10.68 11.09
CA VAL A 256 -5.39 -9.56 11.58
C VAL A 256 -5.98 -9.02 12.88
N ASP A 257 -5.18 -8.98 13.94
CA ASP A 257 -5.61 -8.42 15.23
C ASP A 257 -5.52 -6.87 15.24
N PHE A 258 -6.51 -6.23 14.62
CA PHE A 258 -6.61 -4.76 14.60
C PHE A 258 -6.82 -4.15 16.00
N VAL A 259 -7.33 -4.91 16.96
CA VAL A 259 -7.46 -4.45 18.35
C VAL A 259 -6.08 -4.28 18.98
N ALA A 260 -5.20 -5.26 18.81
CA ALA A 260 -3.82 -5.19 19.28
C ALA A 260 -3.04 -4.08 18.56
N ILE A 261 -3.19 -3.97 17.23
CA ILE A 261 -2.55 -2.90 16.44
C ILE A 261 -3.01 -1.52 16.93
N LYS A 262 -4.32 -1.29 17.08
CA LYS A 262 -4.84 -0.04 17.62
C LYS A 262 -4.30 0.28 19.00
N LYS A 263 -4.25 -0.72 19.89
CA LYS A 263 -3.69 -0.55 21.25
C LYS A 263 -2.23 -0.10 21.18
N PHE A 264 -1.45 -0.70 20.28
CA PHE A 264 -0.06 -0.31 20.05
C PHE A 264 0.04 1.13 19.54
N LEU A 265 -0.68 1.50 18.47
CA LEU A 265 -0.70 2.84 17.90
C LEU A 265 -1.06 3.91 18.94
N ASN A 266 -2.07 3.61 19.78
CA ASN A 266 -2.45 4.50 20.89
C ASN A 266 -1.33 4.63 21.93
N SER A 267 -0.61 3.54 22.26
CA SER A 267 0.52 3.58 23.21
C SER A 267 1.67 4.47 22.73
N LYS A 268 1.79 4.62 21.42
CA LYS A 268 2.78 5.48 20.75
C LYS A 268 2.29 6.89 20.45
N ASN A 269 1.06 7.23 20.87
CA ASN A 269 0.44 8.53 20.53
C ASN A 269 0.38 8.79 19.02
N TYR A 270 0.13 7.77 18.22
CA TYR A 270 0.05 7.92 16.78
C TYR A 270 -1.11 8.85 16.39
N LYS A 271 -0.81 9.85 15.57
CA LYS A 271 -1.77 10.87 15.10
C LYS A 271 -1.80 10.95 13.57
N GLY A 272 -1.23 9.97 12.91
CA GLY A 272 -1.15 9.90 11.46
C GLY A 272 -2.43 9.34 10.83
N TRP A 273 -2.24 8.85 9.62
CA TRP A 273 -3.28 8.25 8.81
C TRP A 273 -3.20 6.72 8.83
N ILE A 274 -4.35 6.09 8.72
CA ILE A 274 -4.50 4.70 8.35
C ILE A 274 -5.26 4.68 7.03
N VAL A 275 -4.68 4.10 6.00
CA VAL A 275 -5.35 3.85 4.73
C VAL A 275 -5.91 2.44 4.76
N VAL A 276 -7.19 2.31 4.48
CA VAL A 276 -7.82 1.00 4.29
C VAL A 276 -7.61 0.55 2.86
N GLU A 277 -7.19 -0.68 2.70
CA GLU A 277 -7.11 -1.33 1.41
C GLU A 277 -7.83 -2.67 1.43
N GLN A 278 -8.61 -2.91 0.42
CA GLN A 278 -9.21 -4.20 0.14
C GLN A 278 -9.32 -4.34 -1.37
N ASP A 279 -8.63 -5.31 -1.94
CA ASP A 279 -8.66 -5.55 -3.38
C ASP A 279 -10.01 -6.17 -3.75
N VAL A 280 -10.97 -5.33 -4.14
CA VAL A 280 -12.31 -5.76 -4.56
C VAL A 280 -12.32 -5.90 -6.08
N LEU A 281 -12.05 -7.12 -6.56
CA LEU A 281 -12.05 -7.42 -7.99
C LEU A 281 -13.48 -7.58 -8.52
N PRO A 282 -13.68 -7.48 -9.84
CA PRO A 282 -14.98 -7.77 -10.45
C PRO A 282 -15.53 -9.13 -10.03
N GLY A 283 -16.74 -9.15 -9.49
CA GLY A 283 -17.40 -10.37 -8.97
C GLY A 283 -17.19 -10.65 -7.47
N MET A 284 -16.38 -9.86 -6.76
CA MET A 284 -16.16 -10.01 -5.30
C MET A 284 -17.16 -9.22 -4.44
N GLY A 285 -18.15 -8.58 -5.04
CA GLY A 285 -19.17 -7.81 -4.32
C GLY A 285 -19.23 -6.35 -4.77
N ASP A 286 -19.96 -5.55 -3.99
CA ASP A 286 -20.08 -4.11 -4.19
C ASP A 286 -18.95 -3.38 -3.42
N PRO A 287 -18.01 -2.71 -4.10
CA PRO A 287 -16.90 -2.01 -3.46
C PRO A 287 -17.34 -0.97 -2.44
N LYS A 288 -18.39 -0.20 -2.74
CA LYS A 288 -18.93 0.80 -1.80
C LYS A 288 -19.44 0.14 -0.52
N GLN A 289 -20.15 -0.99 -0.63
CA GLN A 289 -20.64 -1.72 0.54
C GLN A 289 -19.48 -2.29 1.35
N CYS A 290 -18.45 -2.83 0.70
CA CYS A 290 -17.23 -3.31 1.37
C CYS A 290 -16.54 -2.16 2.12
N ALA A 291 -16.36 -1.01 1.47
CA ALA A 291 -15.79 0.19 2.09
C ALA A 291 -16.62 0.65 3.31
N GLN A 292 -17.95 0.65 3.21
CA GLN A 292 -18.84 0.98 4.33
C GLN A 292 -18.70 -0.01 5.49
N ASN A 293 -18.60 -1.31 5.21
CA ASN A 293 -18.41 -2.35 6.22
C ASN A 293 -17.07 -2.16 6.95
N ASN A 294 -15.99 -1.95 6.20
CA ASN A 294 -14.67 -1.67 6.73
C ASN A 294 -14.68 -0.41 7.63
N ARG A 295 -15.33 0.67 7.17
CA ARG A 295 -15.44 1.90 7.96
C ARG A 295 -16.23 1.70 9.25
N THR A 296 -17.33 0.96 9.17
CA THR A 296 -18.16 0.62 10.34
C THR A 296 -17.38 -0.21 11.37
N TYR A 297 -16.60 -1.18 10.89
CA TYR A 297 -15.71 -1.95 11.78
C TYR A 297 -14.71 -1.06 12.51
N LEU A 298 -14.01 -0.16 11.79
CA LEU A 298 -13.06 0.77 12.41
C LEU A 298 -13.73 1.71 13.41
N GLN A 299 -14.94 2.20 13.11
CA GLN A 299 -15.74 2.99 14.06
C GLN A 299 -16.07 2.21 15.34
N SER A 300 -16.35 0.90 15.23
CA SER A 300 -16.57 0.05 16.40
C SER A 300 -15.33 -0.10 17.27
N LEU A 301 -14.14 0.04 16.68
CA LEU A 301 -12.88 0.12 17.41
C LEU A 301 -12.59 1.51 17.96
N GLY A 302 -13.39 2.54 17.61
CA GLY A 302 -13.18 3.94 17.99
C GLY A 302 -12.07 4.63 17.15
N LEU A 303 -11.95 4.23 15.88
CA LEU A 303 -11.12 4.84 14.85
C LEU A 303 -11.96 5.60 13.84
#